data_5878e9a571c81ea49c62245bad9fbeeb
#
_entry.id   5878e9a571c81ea49c62245bad9fbeeb
#
_cell.length_a   1.000
_cell.length_b   1.000
_cell.length_c   1.000
_cell.angle_alpha   90.00
_cell.angle_beta   90.00
_cell.angle_gamma   90.00
#
_symmetry.space_group_name_H-M   'P 1'
#
loop_
_entity.id
_entity.type
_entity.pdbx_description
1 polymer ?
#
loop_
_entity_poly.entity_id
_entity_poly.type
_entity_poly.pdbx_seq_one_letter_code
_entity_poly.pdbx_strand_id
1 'polypeptide(L)'
;MTYGDGVCGVCDNGFFYGGVFRRNETTMNHDPEMYPYFKGGFGEYVHIYANTYVWRIPDEMPSKIAALLDPLAVAVRGVEQTLTSMGGLNEGFSTTSTVLIVGPGAIGILTGLIYKYMGCERLIFTGRSDEKLKRAQEITNADDIVNVKEMSVEERVATIREMTNGGANIVINCANNQDSCIEALQMVRKLGTYVEIGNAMSEEDGKKVEIDLADVVFSRNAHITSVVANSPKSFDRAFRLLKKYKEIPFEKVITHEFHTLEELLPHLMKMKDVDYVKSVLVFEEGSHED
;
A
#
# COMPACT_ATOMS: atom_id res chain seq x y z
N MET A 1 -11.81 23.84 11.50
CA MET A 1 -12.89 23.05 10.86
C MET A 1 -12.48 21.62 10.92
N THR A 2 -13.13 20.84 11.75
CA THR A 2 -13.06 19.39 11.70
C THR A 2 -13.87 18.97 10.49
N TYR A 3 -13.23 18.67 9.38
CA TYR A 3 -13.89 17.92 8.33
C TYR A 3 -14.16 16.54 8.92
N GLY A 4 -15.41 16.30 9.30
CA GLY A 4 -15.82 15.04 9.90
C GLY A 4 -15.37 13.89 9.02
N ASP A 5 -14.89 12.80 9.61
CA ASP A 5 -14.37 11.59 8.97
C ASP A 5 -13.33 11.84 7.85
N GLY A 6 -12.70 13.00 7.85
CA GLY A 6 -11.92 13.54 6.76
C GLY A 6 -10.78 12.62 6.33
N VAL A 7 -10.72 12.37 5.05
CA VAL A 7 -9.54 11.81 4.40
C VAL A 7 -8.52 12.93 4.31
N CYS A 8 -7.54 12.94 5.21
CA CYS A 8 -6.54 14.01 5.31
C CYS A 8 -5.82 14.31 3.99
N GLY A 9 -5.64 13.30 3.12
CA GLY A 9 -4.97 13.43 1.83
C GLY A 9 -5.76 14.17 0.75
N VAL A 10 -7.03 14.48 0.97
CA VAL A 10 -7.84 15.31 0.06
C VAL A 10 -8.22 16.65 0.71
N CYS A 11 -7.68 16.94 1.89
CA CYS A 11 -7.89 18.21 2.58
C CYS A 11 -7.00 19.28 1.97
N ASP A 12 -7.58 20.42 1.58
CA ASP A 12 -6.84 21.56 0.99
C ASP A 12 -5.83 22.20 1.96
N ASN A 13 -5.96 21.93 3.25
CA ASN A 13 -5.12 22.46 4.33
C ASN A 13 -4.57 21.32 5.21
N GLY A 14 -4.22 20.18 4.61
CA GLY A 14 -3.66 19.04 5.32
C GLY A 14 -2.29 19.37 5.91
N PHE A 15 -2.06 18.94 7.14
CA PHE A 15 -0.77 18.98 7.79
C PHE A 15 -0.28 17.55 8.02
N PHE A 16 0.94 17.25 7.59
CA PHE A 16 1.62 15.98 7.81
C PHE A 16 2.87 16.20 8.65
N TYR A 17 3.21 15.23 9.48
CA TYR A 17 4.53 15.20 10.11
C TYR A 17 5.59 15.06 9.02
N GLY A 18 6.24 16.15 8.65
CA GLY A 18 7.22 16.21 7.57
C GLY A 18 6.91 17.21 6.47
N GLY A 19 5.76 17.87 6.49
CA GLY A 19 5.44 18.92 5.50
C GLY A 19 4.06 19.50 5.64
N VAL A 20 3.80 20.55 4.88
CA VAL A 20 2.49 21.18 4.73
C VAL A 20 1.99 20.90 3.32
N PHE A 21 0.82 20.30 3.19
CA PHE A 21 0.18 20.10 1.90
C PHE A 21 -0.75 21.28 1.61
N ARG A 22 -0.46 22.03 0.55
CA ARG A 22 -1.35 23.07 0.02
C ARG A 22 -1.74 22.72 -1.42
N ARG A 23 -3.02 22.83 -1.74
CA ARG A 23 -3.63 22.41 -3.01
C ARG A 23 -2.94 22.97 -4.27
N ASN A 24 -2.34 24.15 -4.19
CA ASN A 24 -1.72 24.82 -5.33
C ASN A 24 -0.19 24.80 -5.32
N GLU A 25 0.42 24.15 -4.34
CA GLU A 25 1.87 24.03 -4.21
C GLU A 25 2.20 22.56 -4.12
N THR A 26 2.57 21.97 -5.23
CA THR A 26 3.02 20.57 -5.36
C THR A 26 4.37 20.31 -4.68
N THR A 27 4.86 21.24 -3.92
CA THR A 27 6.12 21.10 -3.21
C THR A 27 5.83 20.76 -1.75
N MET A 28 6.35 19.62 -1.30
CA MET A 28 6.67 19.42 0.12
C MET A 28 7.76 20.44 0.48
N ASN A 29 7.43 21.72 0.45
CA ASN A 29 8.37 22.75 0.84
C ASN A 29 8.55 22.66 2.34
N HIS A 30 9.67 22.09 2.74
CA HIS A 30 10.25 22.36 4.03
C HIS A 30 10.54 23.85 4.05
N ASP A 31 9.65 24.62 4.67
CA ASP A 31 9.97 25.99 4.99
C ASP A 31 11.10 25.95 6.05
N PRO A 32 12.34 26.27 5.68
CA PRO A 32 13.45 26.22 6.63
C PRO A 32 13.29 27.24 7.78
N GLU A 33 12.34 28.18 7.68
CA GLU A 33 12.08 29.19 8.70
C GLU A 33 11.04 28.75 9.75
N MET A 34 10.37 27.59 9.56
CA MET A 34 9.47 27.03 10.57
C MET A 34 10.21 26.22 11.63
N TYR A 35 10.97 26.85 12.50
CA TYR A 35 11.57 26.23 13.69
C TYR A 35 10.58 26.19 14.86
N PRO A 36 10.67 25.15 15.75
CA PRO A 36 11.57 23.99 15.78
C PRO A 36 11.08 22.80 14.95
N TYR A 37 12.00 22.07 14.32
CA TYR A 37 11.73 20.91 13.44
C TYR A 37 11.57 19.59 14.18
N PHE A 38 10.73 19.48 15.15
CA PHE A 38 10.33 18.17 15.68
C PHE A 38 9.23 17.55 14.78
N LYS A 39 9.46 17.57 13.46
CA LYS A 39 8.56 17.04 12.44
C LYS A 39 9.24 15.88 11.75
N GLY A 40 8.56 14.76 11.66
CA GLY A 40 9.09 13.54 11.08
C GLY A 40 9.19 12.41 12.08
N GLY A 41 9.42 11.19 11.58
CA GLY A 41 9.43 9.98 12.39
C GLY A 41 10.83 9.42 12.69
N PHE A 42 11.89 10.02 12.14
CA PHE A 42 13.26 9.57 12.38
C PHE A 42 13.90 10.39 13.51
N GLY A 43 13.42 10.21 14.72
CA GLY A 43 13.92 10.89 15.90
C GLY A 43 13.38 10.22 17.16
N GLU A 44 14.12 10.32 18.26
CA GLU A 44 13.73 9.78 19.59
C GLU A 44 12.48 10.49 20.13
N TYR A 45 12.28 11.74 19.77
CA TYR A 45 11.15 12.55 20.20
C TYR A 45 10.42 13.17 19.03
N VAL A 46 9.12 13.25 19.13
CA VAL A 46 8.25 13.93 18.16
C VAL A 46 7.29 14.86 18.91
N HIS A 47 7.12 16.08 18.39
CA HIS A 47 6.14 17.00 18.94
C HIS A 47 4.73 16.62 18.49
N ILE A 48 3.87 16.23 19.41
CA ILE A 48 2.47 15.94 19.12
C ILE A 48 1.68 17.24 19.21
N TYR A 49 1.14 17.68 18.07
CA TYR A 49 0.31 18.90 18.00
C TYR A 49 -1.10 18.65 18.52
N ALA A 50 -1.78 19.73 18.93
CA ALA A 50 -3.19 19.66 19.31
C ALA A 50 -4.03 19.03 18.19
N ASN A 51 -5.00 18.18 18.56
CA ASN A 51 -5.88 17.45 17.65
C ASN A 51 -5.18 16.40 16.76
N THR A 52 -3.96 15.99 17.07
CA THR A 52 -3.31 14.82 16.44
C THR A 52 -4.01 13.53 16.91
N TYR A 53 -4.30 12.65 15.98
CA TYR A 53 -4.78 11.31 16.31
C TYR A 53 -3.61 10.47 16.81
N VAL A 54 -3.78 9.86 17.98
CA VAL A 54 -2.76 9.05 18.64
C VAL A 54 -3.35 7.72 19.04
N TRP A 55 -2.64 6.62 18.78
CA TRP A 55 -2.99 5.29 19.21
C TRP A 55 -1.95 4.81 20.23
N ARG A 56 -2.39 4.47 21.42
CA ARG A 56 -1.49 3.85 22.41
C ARG A 56 -1.14 2.43 21.94
N ILE A 57 0.14 2.15 21.80
CA ILE A 57 0.65 0.82 21.50
C ILE A 57 0.48 -0.04 22.76
N PRO A 58 -0.14 -1.24 22.68
CA PRO A 58 -0.19 -2.17 23.81
C PRO A 58 1.22 -2.61 24.24
N ASP A 59 1.43 -2.76 25.52
CA ASP A 59 2.76 -3.08 26.09
C ASP A 59 3.32 -4.42 25.55
N GLU A 60 2.44 -5.36 25.19
CA GLU A 60 2.79 -6.64 24.58
C GLU A 60 3.13 -6.59 23.09
N MET A 61 2.89 -5.46 22.42
CA MET A 61 3.16 -5.32 20.97
C MET A 61 4.55 -4.73 20.76
N PRO A 62 5.45 -5.44 20.05
CA PRO A 62 6.76 -4.88 19.71
C PRO A 62 6.63 -3.59 18.91
N SER A 63 7.40 -2.55 19.24
CA SER A 63 7.38 -1.24 18.58
C SER A 63 7.61 -1.32 17.06
N LYS A 64 8.48 -2.24 16.62
CA LYS A 64 8.71 -2.50 15.19
C LYS A 64 7.46 -2.98 14.45
N ILE A 65 6.58 -3.74 15.11
CA ILE A 65 5.29 -4.13 14.52
C ILE A 65 4.38 -2.92 14.41
N ALA A 66 4.33 -2.07 15.44
CA ALA A 66 3.54 -0.84 15.42
C ALA A 66 3.97 0.12 14.30
N ALA A 67 5.24 0.13 13.92
CA ALA A 67 5.75 0.92 12.79
C ALA A 67 5.14 0.55 11.42
N LEU A 68 4.50 -0.62 11.32
CA LEU A 68 3.77 -1.02 10.11
C LEU A 68 2.37 -0.38 10.00
N LEU A 69 1.91 0.38 11.00
CA LEU A 69 0.55 0.92 11.03
C LEU A 69 0.22 1.77 9.80
N ASP A 70 1.13 2.65 9.38
CA ASP A 70 0.88 3.52 8.22
C ASP A 70 0.76 2.74 6.89
N PRO A 71 1.74 1.93 6.46
CA PRO A 71 1.59 1.14 5.24
C PRO A 71 0.45 0.12 5.33
N LEU A 72 0.14 -0.40 6.52
CA LEU A 72 -1.01 -1.28 6.72
C LEU A 72 -2.34 -0.53 6.55
N ALA A 73 -2.42 0.73 6.98
CA ALA A 73 -3.63 1.55 6.79
C ALA A 73 -3.92 1.80 5.30
N VAL A 74 -2.88 1.97 4.48
CA VAL A 74 -3.01 2.04 3.01
C VAL A 74 -3.54 0.73 2.45
N ALA A 75 -2.97 -0.41 2.85
CA ALA A 75 -3.40 -1.74 2.41
C ALA A 75 -4.85 -2.03 2.83
N VAL A 76 -5.20 -1.78 4.10
CA VAL A 76 -6.58 -1.92 4.62
C VAL A 76 -7.56 -1.10 3.80
N ARG A 77 -7.23 0.16 3.52
CA ARG A 77 -8.10 1.03 2.73
C ARG A 77 -8.28 0.51 1.30
N GLY A 78 -7.21 -0.02 0.69
CA GLY A 78 -7.27 -0.66 -0.63
C GLY A 78 -8.22 -1.85 -0.65
N VAL A 79 -8.12 -2.72 0.35
CA VAL A 79 -9.01 -3.88 0.51
C VAL A 79 -10.45 -3.42 0.73
N GLU A 80 -10.67 -2.42 1.57
CA GLU A 80 -12.03 -1.89 1.84
C GLU A 80 -12.75 -1.38 0.60
N GLN A 81 -12.03 -0.85 -0.40
CA GLN A 81 -12.62 -0.46 -1.68
C GLN A 81 -13.23 -1.65 -2.44
N THR A 82 -12.84 -2.87 -2.10
CA THR A 82 -13.32 -4.08 -2.78
C THR A 82 -14.40 -4.83 -2.01
N LEU A 83 -14.72 -4.43 -0.78
CA LEU A 83 -15.71 -5.11 0.06
C LEU A 83 -17.15 -4.77 -0.30
N THR A 84 -17.37 -3.64 -0.94
CA THR A 84 -18.71 -3.14 -1.23
C THR A 84 -19.05 -3.40 -2.69
N SER A 85 -20.15 -4.10 -2.92
CA SER A 85 -20.79 -4.17 -4.22
C SER A 85 -21.35 -2.78 -4.57
N MET A 86 -20.79 -2.15 -5.60
CA MET A 86 -21.29 -0.86 -6.10
C MET A 86 -22.43 -1.09 -7.10
N GLY A 87 -23.63 -1.27 -6.56
CA GLY A 87 -24.84 -1.28 -7.38
C GLY A 87 -25.09 -2.55 -8.19
N GLY A 88 -25.46 -3.63 -7.54
CA GLY A 88 -26.23 -4.74 -8.11
C GLY A 88 -25.54 -5.68 -9.10
N LEU A 89 -24.54 -5.26 -9.85
CA LEU A 89 -23.84 -6.11 -10.81
C LEU A 89 -22.38 -6.38 -10.41
N ASN A 90 -21.73 -5.48 -9.68
CA ASN A 90 -20.39 -5.68 -9.19
C ASN A 90 -20.43 -6.51 -7.90
N GLU A 91 -19.79 -7.66 -7.97
CA GLU A 91 -19.76 -8.62 -6.86
C GLU A 91 -18.63 -8.27 -5.91
N GLY A 92 -18.44 -7.34 -5.22
CA GLY A 92 -17.33 -7.12 -4.28
C GLY A 92 -16.50 -8.37 -3.91
N PHE A 93 -15.64 -8.29 -2.95
CA PHE A 93 -14.84 -9.44 -2.49
C PHE A 93 -15.74 -10.58 -1.95
N SER A 94 -15.44 -11.80 -2.34
CA SER A 94 -15.95 -13.05 -1.76
C SER A 94 -14.81 -14.03 -1.51
N THR A 95 -15.07 -15.08 -0.72
CA THR A 95 -14.08 -16.16 -0.49
C THR A 95 -13.75 -16.95 -1.76
N THR A 96 -14.56 -16.85 -2.81
CA THR A 96 -14.31 -17.43 -4.14
C THR A 96 -13.58 -16.47 -5.08
N SER A 97 -13.12 -15.33 -4.60
CA SER A 97 -12.45 -14.34 -5.44
C SER A 97 -11.00 -14.72 -5.73
N THR A 98 -10.63 -14.58 -7.01
CA THR A 98 -9.23 -14.49 -7.43
C THR A 98 -8.77 -13.05 -7.29
N VAL A 99 -7.70 -12.85 -6.51
CA VAL A 99 -7.08 -11.55 -6.26
C VAL A 99 -5.70 -11.51 -6.93
N LEU A 100 -5.49 -10.50 -7.76
CA LEU A 100 -4.20 -10.20 -8.38
C LEU A 100 -3.59 -8.97 -7.74
N ILE A 101 -2.36 -9.06 -7.28
CA ILE A 101 -1.56 -7.94 -6.78
C ILE A 101 -0.41 -7.68 -7.74
N VAL A 102 -0.37 -6.48 -8.30
CA VAL A 102 0.72 -6.00 -9.16
C VAL A 102 1.72 -5.24 -8.30
N GLY A 103 2.91 -5.80 -8.13
CA GLY A 103 3.98 -5.23 -7.32
C GLY A 103 4.17 -5.91 -5.95
N PRO A 104 5.23 -6.73 -5.78
CA PRO A 104 5.55 -7.45 -4.55
C PRO A 104 6.36 -6.60 -3.55
N GLY A 105 5.98 -5.33 -3.36
CA GLY A 105 6.53 -4.43 -2.35
C GLY A 105 5.79 -4.53 -1.02
N ALA A 106 6.19 -3.71 -0.03
CA ALA A 106 5.61 -3.74 1.32
C ALA A 106 4.07 -3.63 1.33
N ILE A 107 3.51 -2.67 0.58
CA ILE A 107 2.05 -2.48 0.50
C ILE A 107 1.39 -3.67 -0.18
N GLY A 108 1.96 -4.18 -1.27
CA GLY A 108 1.43 -5.36 -1.96
C GLY A 108 1.41 -6.60 -1.06
N ILE A 109 2.51 -6.85 -0.32
CA ILE A 109 2.60 -7.98 0.61
C ILE A 109 1.60 -7.83 1.75
N LEU A 110 1.48 -6.63 2.37
CA LEU A 110 0.48 -6.35 3.40
C LEU A 110 -0.94 -6.57 2.89
N THR A 111 -1.23 -6.11 1.66
CA THR A 111 -2.53 -6.34 1.00
C THR A 111 -2.79 -7.84 0.80
N GLY A 112 -1.80 -8.59 0.33
CA GLY A 112 -1.89 -10.04 0.17
C GLY A 112 -2.15 -10.78 1.48
N LEU A 113 -1.47 -10.39 2.56
CA LEU A 113 -1.71 -10.95 3.90
C LEU A 113 -3.17 -10.75 4.34
N ILE A 114 -3.73 -9.55 4.09
CA ILE A 114 -5.13 -9.28 4.43
C ILE A 114 -6.07 -10.18 3.64
N TYR A 115 -5.90 -10.30 2.31
CA TYR A 115 -6.77 -11.16 1.49
C TYR A 115 -6.66 -12.64 1.86
N LYS A 116 -5.46 -13.14 2.16
CA LYS A 116 -5.28 -14.52 2.65
C LYS A 116 -5.95 -14.72 4.01
N TYR A 117 -5.81 -13.77 4.92
CA TYR A 117 -6.50 -13.81 6.21
C TYR A 117 -8.04 -13.77 6.06
N MET A 118 -8.54 -13.06 5.05
CA MET A 118 -9.97 -13.02 4.71
C MET A 118 -10.46 -14.25 3.97
N GLY A 119 -9.54 -15.14 3.53
CA GLY A 119 -9.87 -16.39 2.88
C GLY A 119 -10.19 -16.25 1.39
N CYS A 120 -9.43 -15.45 0.63
CA CYS A 120 -9.56 -15.44 -0.83
C CYS A 120 -9.19 -16.83 -1.41
N GLU A 121 -9.92 -17.26 -2.45
CA GLU A 121 -9.69 -18.56 -3.08
C GLU A 121 -8.30 -18.64 -3.72
N ARG A 122 -7.91 -17.59 -4.44
CA ARG A 122 -6.62 -17.56 -5.14
C ARG A 122 -5.98 -16.18 -5.04
N LEU A 123 -4.71 -16.15 -4.64
CA LEU A 123 -3.88 -14.96 -4.57
C LEU A 123 -2.73 -15.07 -5.55
N ILE A 124 -2.59 -14.11 -6.45
CA ILE A 124 -1.57 -14.06 -7.48
C ILE A 124 -0.75 -12.78 -7.31
N PHE A 125 0.57 -12.88 -7.44
CA PHE A 125 1.45 -11.70 -7.55
C PHE A 125 2.10 -11.62 -8.91
N THR A 126 2.18 -10.40 -9.46
CA THR A 126 3.06 -10.09 -10.58
C THR A 126 4.14 -9.10 -10.18
N GLY A 127 5.32 -9.23 -10.80
CA GLY A 127 6.46 -8.36 -10.53
C GLY A 127 7.63 -8.63 -11.46
N ARG A 128 8.71 -7.85 -11.31
CA ARG A 128 9.88 -7.91 -12.20
C ARG A 128 11.12 -8.54 -11.56
N SER A 129 11.04 -9.01 -10.32
CA SER A 129 12.14 -9.66 -9.59
C SER A 129 11.64 -10.97 -9.01
N ASP A 130 12.32 -12.06 -9.38
CA ASP A 130 12.02 -13.41 -8.87
C ASP A 130 12.19 -13.50 -7.36
N GLU A 131 13.20 -12.83 -6.81
CA GLU A 131 13.49 -12.84 -5.38
C GLU A 131 12.36 -12.15 -4.58
N LYS A 132 11.89 -10.98 -5.06
CA LYS A 132 10.77 -10.26 -4.42
C LYS A 132 9.45 -11.04 -4.55
N LEU A 133 9.23 -11.68 -5.68
CA LEU A 133 8.04 -12.52 -5.92
C LEU A 133 8.05 -13.75 -5.01
N LYS A 134 9.15 -14.49 -4.93
CA LYS A 134 9.31 -15.65 -4.03
C LYS A 134 9.10 -15.24 -2.58
N ARG A 135 9.68 -14.11 -2.15
CA ARG A 135 9.48 -13.58 -0.80
C ARG A 135 8.01 -13.23 -0.53
N ALA A 136 7.34 -12.56 -1.48
CA ALA A 136 5.92 -12.28 -1.36
C ALA A 136 5.10 -13.57 -1.22
N GLN A 137 5.42 -14.60 -2.00
CA GLN A 137 4.78 -15.91 -1.93
C GLN A 137 5.00 -16.57 -0.56
N GLU A 138 6.24 -16.59 -0.07
CA GLU A 138 6.59 -17.17 1.24
C GLU A 138 5.89 -16.48 2.40
N ILE A 139 5.79 -15.13 2.36
CA ILE A 139 5.16 -14.35 3.43
C ILE A 139 3.65 -14.51 3.41
N THR A 140 3.03 -14.46 2.22
CA THR A 140 1.57 -14.41 2.06
C THR A 140 0.93 -15.76 1.80
N ASN A 141 1.71 -16.81 1.52
CA ASN A 141 1.22 -18.08 0.96
C ASN A 141 0.41 -17.85 -0.33
N ALA A 142 0.89 -16.97 -1.21
CA ALA A 142 0.26 -16.75 -2.51
C ALA A 142 0.30 -18.03 -3.35
N ASP A 143 -0.80 -18.26 -4.09
CA ASP A 143 -0.96 -19.48 -4.88
C ASP A 143 -0.08 -19.46 -6.13
N ASP A 144 0.07 -18.27 -6.74
CA ASP A 144 0.89 -18.10 -7.93
C ASP A 144 1.72 -16.82 -7.88
N ILE A 145 2.86 -16.88 -8.56
CA ILE A 145 3.71 -15.72 -8.85
C ILE A 145 4.07 -15.70 -10.34
N VAL A 146 4.05 -14.53 -10.96
CA VAL A 146 4.39 -14.35 -12.38
C VAL A 146 5.44 -13.27 -12.53
N ASN A 147 6.63 -13.64 -13.01
CA ASN A 147 7.66 -12.68 -13.37
C ASN A 147 7.38 -12.12 -14.76
N VAL A 148 7.13 -10.81 -14.82
CA VAL A 148 6.75 -10.11 -16.04
C VAL A 148 7.90 -9.28 -16.66
N LYS A 149 9.14 -9.48 -16.18
CA LYS A 149 10.30 -8.64 -16.55
C LYS A 149 10.57 -8.64 -18.05
N GLU A 150 10.56 -9.82 -18.66
CA GLU A 150 10.90 -10.03 -20.07
C GLU A 150 9.66 -10.10 -20.98
N MET A 151 8.45 -9.88 -20.44
CA MET A 151 7.20 -9.91 -21.19
C MET A 151 6.80 -8.52 -21.70
N SER A 152 6.22 -8.44 -22.89
CA SER A 152 5.49 -7.25 -23.35
C SER A 152 4.20 -7.05 -22.51
N VAL A 153 3.60 -5.88 -22.59
CA VAL A 153 2.34 -5.59 -21.87
C VAL A 153 1.24 -6.56 -22.31
N GLU A 154 1.16 -6.83 -23.62
CA GLU A 154 0.18 -7.75 -24.20
C GLU A 154 0.37 -9.18 -23.71
N GLU A 155 1.62 -9.66 -23.63
CA GLU A 155 1.94 -10.99 -23.11
C GLU A 155 1.58 -11.11 -21.64
N ARG A 156 1.86 -10.10 -20.81
CA ARG A 156 1.50 -10.06 -19.39
C ARG A 156 -0.01 -10.17 -19.19
N VAL A 157 -0.76 -9.35 -19.93
CA VAL A 157 -2.22 -9.36 -19.88
C VAL A 157 -2.78 -10.69 -20.34
N ALA A 158 -2.27 -11.25 -21.46
CA ALA A 158 -2.71 -12.53 -21.99
C ALA A 158 -2.47 -13.65 -20.98
N THR A 159 -1.27 -13.72 -20.39
CA THR A 159 -0.90 -14.72 -19.38
C THR A 159 -1.84 -14.70 -18.18
N ILE A 160 -2.07 -13.52 -17.60
CA ILE A 160 -2.96 -13.40 -16.43
C ILE A 160 -4.40 -13.75 -16.80
N ARG A 161 -4.89 -13.30 -17.94
CA ARG A 161 -6.27 -13.60 -18.37
C ARG A 161 -6.47 -15.09 -18.65
N GLU A 162 -5.47 -15.77 -19.21
CA GLU A 162 -5.50 -17.21 -19.40
C GLU A 162 -5.52 -17.96 -18.06
N MET A 163 -4.61 -17.61 -17.14
CA MET A 163 -4.52 -18.22 -15.80
C MET A 163 -5.79 -18.04 -14.97
N THR A 164 -6.54 -16.96 -15.22
CA THR A 164 -7.72 -16.57 -14.42
C THR A 164 -9.03 -16.71 -15.19
N ASN A 165 -9.03 -17.37 -16.32
CA ASN A 165 -10.21 -17.57 -17.17
C ASN A 165 -10.94 -16.28 -17.49
N GLY A 166 -10.20 -15.28 -17.99
CA GLY A 166 -10.74 -14.00 -18.48
C GLY A 166 -10.45 -12.77 -17.62
N GLY A 167 -9.68 -12.92 -16.55
CA GLY A 167 -9.24 -11.85 -15.66
C GLY A 167 -9.53 -12.13 -14.17
N ALA A 168 -8.86 -11.41 -13.28
CA ALA A 168 -9.06 -11.54 -11.85
C ALA A 168 -10.31 -10.78 -11.37
N ASN A 169 -10.97 -11.27 -10.32
CA ASN A 169 -12.10 -10.60 -9.67
C ASN A 169 -11.69 -9.23 -9.12
N ILE A 170 -10.50 -9.21 -8.51
CA ILE A 170 -9.94 -8.02 -7.89
C ILE A 170 -8.50 -7.88 -8.38
N VAL A 171 -8.15 -6.69 -8.84
CA VAL A 171 -6.78 -6.32 -9.21
C VAL A 171 -6.36 -5.11 -8.40
N ILE A 172 -5.29 -5.26 -7.62
CA ILE A 172 -4.70 -4.17 -6.83
C ILE A 172 -3.35 -3.80 -7.43
N ASN A 173 -3.23 -2.58 -7.96
CA ASN A 173 -1.96 -2.07 -8.42
C ASN A 173 -1.20 -1.39 -7.28
N CYS A 174 -0.09 -1.99 -6.86
CA CYS A 174 0.85 -1.46 -5.87
C CYS A 174 2.20 -1.07 -6.49
N ALA A 175 2.33 -1.17 -7.81
CA ALA A 175 3.53 -0.75 -8.52
C ALA A 175 3.43 0.73 -8.91
N ASN A 176 4.56 1.40 -8.96
CA ASN A 176 4.63 2.84 -9.18
C ASN A 176 5.18 3.15 -10.59
N ASN A 177 4.48 2.68 -11.63
CA ASN A 177 4.81 3.03 -13.01
C ASN A 177 3.55 2.97 -13.89
N GLN A 178 3.57 3.69 -15.02
CA GLN A 178 2.41 3.82 -15.90
C GLN A 178 2.00 2.50 -16.57
N ASP A 179 2.97 1.72 -17.02
CA ASP A 179 2.70 0.43 -17.67
C ASP A 179 1.93 -0.50 -16.75
N SER A 180 2.28 -0.53 -15.46
CA SER A 180 1.58 -1.36 -14.47
C SER A 180 0.12 -0.95 -14.29
N CYS A 181 -0.20 0.33 -14.40
CA CYS A 181 -1.58 0.82 -14.34
C CYS A 181 -2.37 0.33 -15.56
N ILE A 182 -1.81 0.48 -16.76
CA ILE A 182 -2.45 0.10 -18.03
C ILE A 182 -2.69 -1.42 -18.06
N GLU A 183 -1.65 -2.21 -17.78
CA GLU A 183 -1.74 -3.67 -17.81
C GLU A 183 -2.70 -4.21 -16.74
N ALA A 184 -2.64 -3.66 -15.51
CA ALA A 184 -3.50 -4.09 -14.41
C ALA A 184 -4.99 -3.84 -14.70
N LEU A 185 -5.33 -2.69 -15.29
CA LEU A 185 -6.70 -2.42 -15.75
C LEU A 185 -7.20 -3.46 -16.77
N GLN A 186 -6.31 -3.94 -17.66
CA GLN A 186 -6.67 -4.94 -18.66
C GLN A 186 -6.77 -6.36 -18.08
N MET A 187 -6.18 -6.61 -16.90
CA MET A 187 -6.21 -7.91 -16.21
C MET A 187 -7.48 -8.12 -15.37
N VAL A 188 -8.32 -7.07 -15.20
CA VAL A 188 -9.60 -7.17 -14.49
C VAL A 188 -10.62 -7.94 -15.34
N ARG A 189 -11.34 -8.89 -14.73
CA ARG A 189 -12.46 -9.57 -15.39
C ARG A 189 -13.66 -8.65 -15.58
N LYS A 190 -14.67 -9.11 -16.33
CA LYS A 190 -15.98 -8.46 -16.37
C LYS A 190 -16.58 -8.39 -14.96
N LEU A 191 -17.16 -7.24 -14.62
CA LEU A 191 -17.74 -6.93 -13.30
C LEU A 191 -16.74 -6.95 -12.14
N GLY A 192 -15.43 -7.01 -12.43
CA GLY A 192 -14.38 -7.01 -11.43
C GLY A 192 -14.05 -5.61 -10.91
N THR A 193 -13.17 -5.55 -9.93
CA THR A 193 -12.72 -4.31 -9.29
C THR A 193 -11.22 -4.09 -9.48
N TYR A 194 -10.86 -2.90 -9.93
CA TYR A 194 -9.49 -2.39 -9.96
C TYR A 194 -9.29 -1.34 -8.88
N VAL A 195 -8.19 -1.45 -8.14
CA VAL A 195 -7.78 -0.45 -7.14
C VAL A 195 -6.37 0.04 -7.43
N GLU A 196 -6.22 1.33 -7.67
CA GLU A 196 -4.91 1.97 -7.79
C GLU A 196 -4.41 2.42 -6.41
N ILE A 197 -3.25 1.89 -6.00
CA ILE A 197 -2.56 2.28 -4.76
C ILE A 197 -1.15 2.80 -5.06
N GLY A 198 -0.54 2.31 -6.14
CA GLY A 198 0.88 2.48 -6.46
C GLY A 198 1.29 3.90 -6.84
N ASN A 199 0.33 4.82 -6.99
CA ASN A 199 0.56 6.21 -7.39
C ASN A 199 1.28 6.34 -8.76
N ALA A 200 0.92 5.46 -9.70
CA ALA A 200 1.51 5.40 -11.03
C ALA A 200 1.41 6.71 -11.84
N MET A 201 0.57 7.64 -11.37
CA MET A 201 0.26 8.91 -12.03
C MET A 201 1.05 10.11 -11.50
N SER A 202 1.90 9.93 -10.48
CA SER A 202 2.58 11.03 -9.78
C SER A 202 3.95 11.40 -10.32
N GLU A 203 4.34 10.90 -11.49
CA GLU A 203 5.62 11.30 -12.08
C GLU A 203 5.61 12.79 -12.45
N GLU A 204 6.71 13.49 -12.14
CA GLU A 204 6.87 14.96 -12.25
C GLU A 204 6.62 15.52 -13.67
N ASP A 205 6.61 14.69 -14.69
CA ASP A 205 6.48 15.10 -16.09
C ASP A 205 5.04 15.21 -16.60
N GLY A 206 4.03 15.08 -15.75
CA GLY A 206 2.61 15.18 -16.16
C GLY A 206 2.21 14.16 -17.22
N LYS A 207 2.86 13.00 -17.26
CA LYS A 207 2.54 11.93 -18.21
C LYS A 207 1.11 11.48 -18.03
N LYS A 208 0.42 11.36 -19.13
CA LYS A 208 -0.96 10.86 -19.18
C LYS A 208 -0.95 9.37 -19.47
N VAL A 209 -1.82 8.64 -18.78
CA VAL A 209 -2.11 7.24 -19.10
C VAL A 209 -3.27 7.21 -20.07
N GLU A 210 -3.08 6.57 -21.23
CA GLU A 210 -4.14 6.35 -22.19
C GLU A 210 -4.86 5.05 -21.84
N ILE A 211 -6.17 5.14 -21.64
CA ILE A 211 -7.02 4.02 -21.24
C ILE A 211 -8.14 3.88 -22.26
N ASP A 212 -8.35 2.66 -22.76
CA ASP A 212 -9.53 2.32 -23.55
C ASP A 212 -10.75 2.20 -22.64
N LEU A 213 -11.47 3.31 -22.50
CA LEU A 213 -12.70 3.34 -21.68
C LEU A 213 -13.81 2.47 -22.28
N ALA A 214 -13.83 2.26 -23.63
CA ALA A 214 -14.83 1.41 -24.26
C ALA A 214 -14.65 -0.06 -23.82
N ASP A 215 -13.41 -0.51 -23.69
CA ASP A 215 -13.14 -1.85 -23.16
C ASP A 215 -13.36 -1.93 -21.64
N VAL A 216 -12.66 -1.12 -20.85
CA VAL A 216 -12.59 -1.28 -19.40
C VAL A 216 -13.92 -0.94 -18.72
N VAL A 217 -14.56 0.18 -19.13
CA VAL A 217 -15.78 0.67 -18.48
C VAL A 217 -17.03 0.07 -19.11
N PHE A 218 -17.17 0.13 -20.44
CA PHE A 218 -18.39 -0.31 -21.11
C PHE A 218 -18.45 -1.83 -21.32
N SER A 219 -17.42 -2.41 -21.93
CA SER A 219 -17.46 -3.85 -22.28
C SER A 219 -17.29 -4.76 -21.07
N ARG A 220 -16.50 -4.35 -20.08
CA ARG A 220 -16.27 -5.13 -18.86
C ARG A 220 -17.11 -4.67 -17.69
N ASN A 221 -17.64 -3.45 -17.72
CA ASN A 221 -18.33 -2.84 -16.58
C ASN A 221 -17.53 -2.97 -15.29
N ALA A 222 -16.22 -2.70 -15.39
CA ALA A 222 -15.30 -2.82 -14.26
C ALA A 222 -15.44 -1.62 -13.32
N HIS A 223 -15.33 -1.88 -12.03
CA HIS A 223 -15.27 -0.83 -11.02
C HIS A 223 -13.81 -0.36 -10.85
N ILE A 224 -13.57 0.94 -11.08
CA ILE A 224 -12.24 1.55 -10.96
C ILE A 224 -12.24 2.50 -9.78
N THR A 225 -11.31 2.31 -8.86
CA THR A 225 -11.16 3.17 -7.67
C THR A 225 -9.69 3.35 -7.30
N SER A 226 -9.41 4.23 -6.36
CA SER A 226 -8.05 4.52 -5.92
C SER A 226 -7.96 4.78 -4.43
N VAL A 227 -6.74 4.69 -3.90
CA VAL A 227 -6.41 5.04 -2.53
C VAL A 227 -5.35 6.12 -2.53
N VAL A 228 -5.72 7.30 -2.06
CA VAL A 228 -4.81 8.41 -1.81
C VAL A 228 -4.93 8.80 -0.34
N ALA A 229 -3.81 8.76 0.38
CA ALA A 229 -3.70 9.05 1.81
C ALA A 229 -4.64 8.20 2.71
N ASN A 230 -4.52 8.39 4.00
CA ASN A 230 -5.27 7.66 5.02
C ASN A 230 -6.16 8.58 5.84
N SER A 231 -7.26 8.04 6.33
CA SER A 231 -8.12 8.70 7.31
C SER A 231 -7.85 8.15 8.72
N PRO A 232 -8.22 8.86 9.79
CA PRO A 232 -8.18 8.31 11.14
C PRO A 232 -8.92 6.98 11.26
N LYS A 233 -10.03 6.81 10.52
CA LYS A 233 -10.81 5.59 10.47
C LYS A 233 -10.03 4.43 9.84
N SER A 234 -9.26 4.69 8.77
CA SER A 234 -8.39 3.67 8.16
C SER A 234 -7.27 3.25 9.10
N PHE A 235 -6.68 4.21 9.82
CA PHE A 235 -5.70 3.91 10.87
C PHE A 235 -6.29 3.10 12.02
N ASP A 236 -7.48 3.43 12.52
CA ASP A 236 -8.12 2.65 13.59
C ASP A 236 -8.38 1.20 13.17
N ARG A 237 -8.87 0.98 11.95
CA ARG A 237 -9.09 -0.36 11.39
C ARG A 237 -7.78 -1.13 11.21
N ALA A 238 -6.75 -0.47 10.66
CA ALA A 238 -5.44 -1.06 10.52
C ALA A 238 -4.82 -1.42 11.88
N PHE A 239 -4.98 -0.56 12.88
CA PHE A 239 -4.49 -0.83 14.23
C PHE A 239 -5.19 -2.02 14.89
N ARG A 240 -6.52 -2.15 14.70
CA ARG A 240 -7.26 -3.33 15.17
C ARG A 240 -6.77 -4.61 14.50
N LEU A 241 -6.47 -4.54 13.19
CA LEU A 241 -5.92 -5.68 12.46
C LEU A 241 -4.49 -5.98 12.91
N LEU A 242 -3.68 -4.96 13.14
CA LEU A 242 -2.29 -5.10 13.59
C LEU A 242 -2.18 -5.84 14.95
N LYS A 243 -3.18 -5.69 15.83
CA LYS A 243 -3.25 -6.46 17.09
C LYS A 243 -3.30 -7.97 16.88
N LYS A 244 -3.59 -8.43 15.67
CA LYS A 244 -3.56 -9.85 15.28
C LYS A 244 -2.19 -10.30 14.75
N TYR A 245 -1.13 -9.57 15.07
CA TYR A 245 0.23 -9.86 14.58
C TYR A 245 0.75 -11.26 14.95
N LYS A 246 0.17 -11.91 15.96
CA LYS A 246 0.49 -13.30 16.31
C LYS A 246 -0.18 -14.33 15.38
N GLU A 247 -1.28 -13.94 14.73
CA GLU A 247 -2.04 -14.77 13.78
C GLU A 247 -1.62 -14.46 12.32
N ILE A 248 -1.30 -13.19 12.03
CA ILE A 248 -0.90 -12.72 10.71
C ILE A 248 0.58 -12.33 10.79
N PRO A 249 1.45 -12.91 9.96
CA PRO A 249 2.91 -12.76 10.07
C PRO A 249 3.39 -11.39 9.54
N PHE A 250 2.89 -10.29 10.11
CA PHE A 250 3.26 -8.92 9.71
C PHE A 250 4.76 -8.64 9.89
N GLU A 251 5.41 -9.25 10.89
CA GLU A 251 6.84 -9.10 11.15
C GLU A 251 7.71 -9.52 9.97
N LYS A 252 7.27 -10.48 9.15
CA LYS A 252 8.01 -10.93 7.97
C LYS A 252 8.12 -9.87 6.87
N VAL A 253 7.30 -8.82 6.93
CA VAL A 253 7.39 -7.69 6.01
C VAL A 253 8.59 -6.80 6.32
N ILE A 254 9.05 -6.79 7.57
CA ILE A 254 10.24 -6.05 8.01
C ILE A 254 11.47 -6.87 7.65
N THR A 255 12.22 -6.41 6.67
CA THR A 255 13.43 -7.10 6.19
C THR A 255 14.71 -6.51 6.75
N HIS A 256 14.66 -5.26 7.21
CA HIS A 256 15.83 -4.56 7.73
C HIS A 256 15.44 -3.80 9.00
N GLU A 257 16.29 -3.92 10.01
CA GLU A 257 16.14 -3.24 11.29
C GLU A 257 17.42 -2.45 11.56
N PHE A 258 17.31 -1.18 11.85
CA PHE A 258 18.39 -0.26 12.13
C PHE A 258 18.19 0.35 13.51
N HIS A 259 19.30 0.65 14.19
CA HIS A 259 19.27 1.21 15.55
C HIS A 259 19.77 2.65 15.59
N THR A 260 20.45 3.11 14.54
CA THR A 260 20.93 4.48 14.43
C THR A 260 20.63 5.07 13.04
N LEU A 261 20.63 6.40 12.96
CA LEU A 261 20.46 7.11 11.68
C LEU A 261 21.65 6.86 10.75
N GLU A 262 22.85 6.70 11.32
CA GLU A 262 24.09 6.43 10.58
C GLU A 262 24.01 5.07 9.87
N GLU A 263 23.36 4.08 10.46
CA GLU A 263 23.10 2.80 9.83
C GLU A 263 22.01 2.90 8.74
N LEU A 264 20.94 3.66 9.02
CA LEU A 264 19.78 3.78 8.13
C LEU A 264 20.12 4.57 6.86
N LEU A 265 20.78 5.72 6.97
CA LEU A 265 20.96 6.67 5.85
C LEU A 265 21.60 6.05 4.60
N PRO A 266 22.68 5.25 4.70
CA PRO A 266 23.26 4.60 3.52
C PRO A 266 22.30 3.60 2.85
N HIS A 267 21.39 3.00 3.61
CA HIS A 267 20.43 2.02 3.11
C HIS A 267 19.20 2.66 2.46
N LEU A 268 18.86 3.91 2.81
CA LEU A 268 17.78 4.64 2.13
C LEU A 268 18.05 4.79 0.62
N MET A 269 19.32 4.90 0.23
CA MET A 269 19.73 4.95 -1.17
C MET A 269 19.68 3.58 -1.86
N LYS A 270 19.61 2.49 -1.10
CA LYS A 270 19.60 1.09 -1.57
C LYS A 270 18.21 0.44 -1.51
N MET A 271 17.14 1.19 -1.30
CA MET A 271 15.77 0.65 -1.24
C MET A 271 15.32 -0.09 -2.51
N LYS A 272 16.11 -0.02 -3.58
CA LYS A 272 15.87 -0.77 -4.83
C LYS A 272 16.46 -2.18 -4.79
N ASP A 273 17.22 -2.53 -3.75
CA ASP A 273 17.84 -3.84 -3.62
C ASP A 273 16.77 -4.94 -3.56
N VAL A 274 17.12 -6.08 -4.11
CA VAL A 274 16.16 -7.19 -4.30
C VAL A 274 15.69 -7.81 -3.00
N ASP A 275 16.49 -7.72 -1.95
CA ASP A 275 16.17 -8.23 -0.60
C ASP A 275 15.39 -7.26 0.26
N TYR A 276 15.22 -6.01 -0.18
CA TYR A 276 14.51 -4.98 0.56
C TYR A 276 13.00 -5.05 0.34
N VAL A 277 12.25 -5.12 1.43
CA VAL A 277 10.79 -4.92 1.45
C VAL A 277 10.45 -3.71 2.32
N LYS A 278 10.80 -3.73 3.60
CA LYS A 278 10.56 -2.65 4.54
C LYS A 278 11.67 -2.60 5.59
N SER A 279 12.09 -1.38 5.94
CA SER A 279 12.97 -1.15 7.08
C SER A 279 12.26 -0.44 8.21
N VAL A 280 12.76 -0.64 9.42
CA VAL A 280 12.37 0.11 10.62
C VAL A 280 13.61 0.64 11.31
N LEU A 281 13.49 1.82 11.91
CA LEU A 281 14.47 2.36 12.84
C LEU A 281 13.93 2.16 14.25
N VAL A 282 14.64 1.39 15.05
CA VAL A 282 14.28 1.07 16.43
C VAL A 282 15.28 1.76 17.33
N PHE A 283 14.84 2.76 18.07
CA PHE A 283 15.64 3.36 19.12
C PHE A 283 15.68 2.40 20.32
N GLU A 284 16.84 2.25 20.94
CA GLU A 284 16.92 1.55 22.22
C GLU A 284 16.06 2.30 23.24
N GLU A 285 15.26 1.58 24.02
CA GLU A 285 14.58 2.18 25.15
C GLU A 285 15.65 2.81 26.05
N GLY A 286 15.71 4.13 26.06
CA GLY A 286 16.60 4.85 26.94
C GLY A 286 16.32 4.35 28.36
N SER A 287 17.36 3.93 29.07
CA SER A 287 17.28 3.73 30.49
C SER A 287 16.85 5.09 31.10
N HIS A 288 15.54 5.25 31.30
CA HIS A 288 15.04 6.35 32.12
C HIS A 288 15.56 6.08 33.53
N GLU A 289 16.75 6.58 33.79
CA GLU A 289 17.14 6.82 35.17
C GLU A 289 16.18 7.89 35.71
N ASP A 290 15.33 7.47 36.64
CA ASP A 290 14.38 8.30 37.38
C ASP A 290 15.04 9.52 38.07
#